data_8fff2beb35a1fb7ac6dbef59d13ed0b9
#
_entry.id   8fff2beb35a1fb7ac6dbef59d13ed0b9
#
_cell.length_a   1.000
_cell.length_b   1.000
_cell.length_c   1.000
_cell.angle_alpha   90.00
_cell.angle_beta   90.00
_cell.angle_gamma   90.00
#
_symmetry.space_group_name_H-M   'P 1'
#
loop_
_entity.id
_entity.type
_entity.pdbx_description
1 polymer ?
#
loop_
_entity_poly.entity_id
_entity_poly.type
_entity_poly.pdbx_seq_one_letter_code
_entity_poly.pdbx_strand_id
1 'polypeptide(L)'
;AMKSNFEEQFAKTRLTVSFGDLDTLEVLEAKNNEIADYFLGAESRTFSPDSNPTEDMMRYTVSIGIAEKRGKIKVDFVDYPGEWLTDKEHKNDLLDCMKNTQAVIVAIDTPHLIEENGRFNEYRNFCRRTGEMLKMALEETPAARRLILFVPLKCERYLNDEKMEEVRVKTEESYAELIRYLARSQTKYEVAVTPIFTLGGAEFSHFERDKQTGEIKINEEYHTPEKAVYCFPDITVKKPEPKYCEQPIVYLLAYLMQLAGDKKSNQYDTVNIWGKFGIRFQEWFLHTISASDYLTQKSVVLQRLKKQDDGYHIVQNPMKF
;
A
#
# COMPACT_ATOMS: atom_id res chain seq x y z
N ALA A 1 -8.54 -6.06 -8.39
CA ALA A 1 -8.31 -4.62 -8.47
C ALA A 1 -6.90 -4.28 -8.95
N MET A 2 -5.83 -4.51 -8.16
CA MET A 2 -4.44 -4.16 -8.48
C MET A 2 -4.00 -4.61 -9.89
N LYS A 3 -4.22 -5.88 -10.24
CA LYS A 3 -3.85 -6.43 -11.56
C LYS A 3 -4.59 -5.72 -12.69
N SER A 4 -5.92 -5.57 -12.59
CA SER A 4 -6.73 -4.91 -13.62
C SER A 4 -6.33 -3.46 -13.82
N ASN A 5 -6.17 -2.70 -12.73
CA ASN A 5 -5.72 -1.31 -12.81
C ASN A 5 -4.31 -1.21 -13.42
N PHE A 6 -3.39 -2.11 -13.04
CA PHE A 6 -2.06 -2.14 -13.63
C PHE A 6 -2.09 -2.43 -15.14
N GLU A 7 -2.82 -3.46 -15.57
CA GLU A 7 -2.94 -3.84 -16.98
C GLU A 7 -3.53 -2.69 -17.82
N GLU A 8 -4.55 -2.00 -17.32
CA GLU A 8 -5.14 -0.84 -17.96
C GLU A 8 -4.15 0.33 -18.09
N GLN A 9 -3.49 0.70 -17.01
CA GLN A 9 -2.56 1.82 -16.96
C GLN A 9 -1.28 1.57 -17.78
N PHE A 10 -0.85 0.32 -17.86
CA PHE A 10 0.36 -0.09 -18.57
C PHE A 10 0.08 -0.84 -19.89
N ALA A 11 -1.14 -0.75 -20.44
CA ALA A 11 -1.54 -1.43 -21.68
C ALA A 11 -0.62 -1.13 -22.88
N LYS A 12 0.03 0.04 -22.90
CA LYS A 12 0.99 0.46 -23.93
C LYS A 12 2.42 0.00 -23.65
N THR A 13 2.65 -0.68 -22.53
CA THR A 13 3.95 -1.22 -22.16
C THR A 13 3.97 -2.74 -22.36
N ARG A 14 5.13 -3.34 -22.20
CA ARG A 14 5.27 -4.80 -22.18
C ARG A 14 5.28 -5.37 -20.76
N LEU A 15 5.11 -4.51 -19.74
CA LEU A 15 5.06 -4.94 -18.34
C LEU A 15 3.76 -5.69 -18.06
N THR A 16 3.88 -6.79 -17.34
CA THR A 16 2.76 -7.64 -16.92
C THR A 16 2.84 -7.94 -15.42
N VAL A 17 1.69 -8.04 -14.79
CA VAL A 17 1.54 -8.48 -13.40
C VAL A 17 0.63 -9.70 -13.38
N SER A 18 1.04 -10.74 -12.66
CA SER A 18 0.24 -11.96 -12.48
C SER A 18 0.43 -12.48 -11.05
N PHE A 19 -0.50 -13.29 -10.57
CA PHE A 19 -0.32 -13.97 -9.30
C PHE A 19 0.80 -15.00 -9.42
N GLY A 20 1.60 -15.13 -8.36
CA GLY A 20 2.80 -15.96 -8.35
C GLY A 20 2.52 -17.43 -8.09
N ASP A 21 1.38 -17.73 -7.45
CA ASP A 21 0.95 -19.08 -7.07
C ASP A 21 -0.59 -19.17 -7.01
N LEU A 22 -1.10 -20.41 -6.92
CA LEU A 22 -2.53 -20.69 -6.87
C LEU A 22 -3.15 -20.31 -5.52
N ASP A 23 -2.45 -20.48 -4.42
CA ASP A 23 -2.95 -20.18 -3.07
C ASP A 23 -3.26 -18.69 -2.95
N THR A 24 -2.33 -17.84 -3.41
CA THR A 24 -2.57 -16.39 -3.51
C THR A 24 -3.81 -16.07 -4.36
N LEU A 25 -3.97 -16.75 -5.51
CA LEU A 25 -5.11 -16.53 -6.39
C LEU A 25 -6.42 -16.90 -5.70
N GLU A 26 -6.51 -18.07 -5.08
CA GLU A 26 -7.72 -18.57 -4.41
C GLU A 26 -8.16 -17.64 -3.27
N VAL A 27 -7.23 -17.21 -2.41
CA VAL A 27 -7.55 -16.28 -1.31
C VAL A 27 -8.07 -14.94 -1.86
N LEU A 28 -7.42 -14.39 -2.88
CA LEU A 28 -7.84 -13.11 -3.47
C LEU A 28 -9.17 -13.23 -4.23
N GLU A 29 -9.45 -14.37 -4.88
CA GLU A 29 -10.74 -14.63 -5.52
C GLU A 29 -11.86 -14.74 -4.49
N ALA A 30 -11.65 -15.47 -3.39
CA ALA A 30 -12.61 -15.57 -2.30
C ALA A 30 -12.97 -14.18 -1.73
N LYS A 31 -11.97 -13.36 -1.42
CA LYS A 31 -12.18 -11.99 -0.93
C LYS A 31 -12.86 -11.07 -1.96
N ASN A 32 -12.54 -11.23 -3.24
CA ASN A 32 -13.18 -10.45 -4.30
C ASN A 32 -14.65 -10.83 -4.46
N ASN A 33 -15.00 -12.12 -4.33
CA ASN A 33 -16.37 -12.59 -4.37
C ASN A 33 -17.18 -12.08 -3.16
N GLU A 34 -16.61 -12.12 -1.97
CA GLU A 34 -17.22 -11.54 -0.75
C GLU A 34 -17.58 -10.06 -0.96
N ILE A 35 -16.65 -9.26 -1.50
CA ILE A 35 -16.92 -7.85 -1.81
C ILE A 35 -18.00 -7.73 -2.89
N ALA A 36 -17.96 -8.56 -3.94
CA ALA A 36 -18.94 -8.52 -5.03
C ALA A 36 -20.36 -8.81 -4.53
N ASP A 37 -20.52 -9.70 -3.57
CA ASP A 37 -21.82 -10.03 -2.98
C ASP A 37 -22.48 -8.84 -2.29
N TYR A 38 -21.71 -7.94 -1.66
CA TYR A 38 -22.25 -6.68 -1.12
C TYR A 38 -22.83 -5.79 -2.22
N PHE A 39 -22.21 -5.77 -3.41
CA PHE A 39 -22.70 -4.98 -4.55
C PHE A 39 -23.92 -5.61 -5.22
N LEU A 40 -24.05 -6.94 -5.21
CA LEU A 40 -25.17 -7.64 -5.80
C LEU A 40 -26.39 -7.68 -4.85
N GLY A 41 -26.15 -7.82 -3.56
CA GLY A 41 -27.18 -7.87 -2.52
C GLY A 41 -27.77 -6.53 -2.10
N ALA A 42 -27.37 -5.44 -2.77
CA ALA A 42 -27.74 -4.06 -2.42
C ALA A 42 -29.20 -3.71 -2.72
N GLU A 43 -30.16 -4.40 -2.07
CA GLU A 43 -31.51 -3.86 -1.85
C GLU A 43 -31.48 -2.74 -0.81
N SER A 44 -30.55 -2.79 0.16
CA SER A 44 -30.26 -1.70 1.09
C SER A 44 -29.17 -0.80 0.53
N ARG A 45 -29.34 0.52 0.64
CA ARG A 45 -28.34 1.52 0.22
C ARG A 45 -27.08 1.50 1.10
N THR A 46 -27.05 0.73 2.15
CA THR A 46 -25.96 0.71 3.15
C THR A 46 -25.61 -0.72 3.52
N PHE A 47 -24.33 -0.93 3.84
CA PHE A 47 -23.82 -2.18 4.37
C PHE A 47 -22.70 -1.90 5.39
N SER A 48 -22.44 -2.88 6.23
CA SER A 48 -21.29 -2.85 7.14
C SER A 48 -20.54 -4.17 6.95
N PRO A 49 -19.36 -4.16 6.35
CA PRO A 49 -18.58 -5.38 6.24
C PRO A 49 -18.18 -5.86 7.62
N ASP A 50 -18.23 -7.16 7.85
CA ASP A 50 -17.72 -7.74 9.06
C ASP A 50 -16.22 -7.48 9.17
N SER A 51 -15.77 -7.22 10.40
CA SER A 51 -14.35 -7.12 10.67
C SER A 51 -13.77 -8.54 10.65
N ASN A 52 -13.08 -8.91 9.57
CA ASN A 52 -12.27 -10.13 9.53
C ASN A 52 -10.81 -9.73 9.75
N PRO A 53 -10.33 -9.68 10.99
CA PRO A 53 -8.92 -9.41 11.25
C PRO A 53 -8.08 -10.54 10.65
N THR A 54 -6.90 -10.20 10.16
CA THR A 54 -5.89 -11.18 9.80
C THR A 54 -5.44 -11.85 11.10
N GLU A 55 -5.60 -13.17 11.23
CA GLU A 55 -5.25 -13.90 12.46
C GLU A 55 -3.77 -14.29 12.48
N ASP A 56 -3.22 -14.60 11.30
CA ASP A 56 -1.84 -15.03 11.11
C ASP A 56 -1.13 -14.21 10.03
N MET A 57 0.20 -14.29 10.02
CA MET A 57 1.00 -13.69 8.95
C MET A 57 0.70 -14.37 7.61
N MET A 58 0.21 -13.61 6.65
CA MET A 58 -0.13 -14.07 5.31
C MET A 58 0.92 -13.61 4.29
N ARG A 59 1.17 -14.43 3.29
CA ARG A 59 2.07 -14.09 2.19
C ARG A 59 1.34 -14.20 0.86
N TYR A 60 1.37 -13.12 0.10
CA TYR A 60 0.78 -13.03 -1.23
C TYR A 60 1.88 -12.80 -2.26
N THR A 61 2.06 -13.74 -3.17
CA THR A 61 3.10 -13.66 -4.21
C THR A 61 2.55 -13.08 -5.50
N VAL A 62 3.16 -12.00 -5.96
CA VAL A 62 2.88 -11.36 -7.25
C VAL A 62 4.10 -11.51 -8.15
N SER A 63 3.87 -11.89 -9.39
CA SER A 63 4.91 -12.01 -10.42
C SER A 63 4.85 -10.85 -11.38
N ILE A 64 5.96 -10.11 -11.49
CA ILE A 64 6.14 -9.04 -12.48
C ILE A 64 6.98 -9.57 -13.61
N GLY A 65 6.53 -9.38 -14.85
CA GLY A 65 7.17 -9.92 -16.02
C GLY A 65 7.12 -8.97 -17.23
N ILE A 66 7.64 -9.48 -18.33
CA ILE A 66 7.54 -8.86 -19.66
C ILE A 66 6.69 -9.79 -20.52
N ALA A 67 5.72 -9.23 -21.23
CA ALA A 67 4.86 -9.97 -22.15
C ALA A 67 5.69 -10.85 -23.12
N GLU A 68 5.26 -12.08 -23.33
CA GLU A 68 5.92 -13.06 -24.21
C GLU A 68 7.30 -13.55 -23.73
N LYS A 69 7.75 -13.11 -22.54
CA LYS A 69 9.01 -13.59 -21.93
C LYS A 69 8.74 -14.51 -20.73
N ARG A 70 9.58 -15.53 -20.57
CA ARG A 70 9.42 -16.52 -19.49
C ARG A 70 9.92 -16.04 -18.12
N GLY A 71 10.91 -15.16 -18.10
CA GLY A 71 11.47 -14.63 -16.85
C GLY A 71 10.48 -13.72 -16.13
N LYS A 72 10.30 -13.94 -14.82
CA LYS A 72 9.46 -13.09 -13.95
C LYS A 72 10.18 -12.85 -12.63
N ILE A 73 9.96 -11.68 -12.05
CA ILE A 73 10.34 -11.36 -10.68
C ILE A 73 9.17 -11.64 -9.77
N LYS A 74 9.41 -12.37 -8.70
CA LYS A 74 8.45 -12.59 -7.64
C LYS A 74 8.59 -11.50 -6.59
N VAL A 75 7.47 -10.91 -6.22
CA VAL A 75 7.32 -9.94 -5.13
C VAL A 75 6.39 -10.56 -4.11
N ASP A 76 6.90 -10.78 -2.92
CA ASP A 76 6.10 -11.27 -1.81
C ASP A 76 5.60 -10.09 -0.99
N PHE A 77 4.28 -9.96 -0.90
CA PHE A 77 3.61 -9.09 0.05
C PHE A 77 3.37 -9.90 1.32
N VAL A 78 3.91 -9.44 2.42
CA VAL A 78 3.69 -10.04 3.73
C VAL A 78 2.72 -9.16 4.49
N ASP A 79 1.54 -9.70 4.78
CA ASP A 79 0.53 -9.08 5.60
C ASP A 79 0.55 -9.72 6.99
N TYR A 80 0.43 -8.92 8.02
CA TYR A 80 0.47 -9.37 9.42
C TYR A 80 -0.70 -8.76 10.21
N PRO A 81 -1.15 -9.46 11.27
CA PRO A 81 -2.18 -8.92 12.15
C PRO A 81 -1.78 -7.59 12.77
N GLY A 82 -2.67 -6.60 12.72
CA GLY A 82 -2.41 -5.28 13.33
C GLY A 82 -2.12 -5.36 14.84
N GLU A 83 -2.70 -6.32 15.51
CA GLU A 83 -2.50 -6.62 16.94
C GLU A 83 -1.05 -7.00 17.27
N TRP A 84 -0.29 -7.55 16.31
CA TRP A 84 1.14 -7.87 16.52
C TRP A 84 2.00 -6.64 16.84
N LEU A 85 1.55 -5.45 16.43
CA LEU A 85 2.18 -4.19 16.85
C LEU A 85 2.10 -3.95 18.36
N THR A 86 1.16 -4.59 19.04
CA THR A 86 0.92 -4.45 20.48
C THR A 86 1.32 -5.69 21.27
N ASP A 87 1.49 -6.83 20.58
CA ASP A 87 1.81 -8.11 21.20
C ASP A 87 3.32 -8.24 21.44
N LYS A 88 3.66 -8.65 22.67
CA LYS A 88 5.06 -8.87 23.04
C LYS A 88 5.65 -10.15 22.44
N GLU A 89 4.84 -11.14 22.17
CA GLU A 89 5.29 -12.44 21.66
C GLU A 89 5.71 -12.32 20.20
N HIS A 90 4.93 -11.59 19.38
CA HIS A 90 5.16 -11.43 17.95
C HIS A 90 6.04 -10.24 17.55
N LYS A 91 6.43 -9.40 18.53
CA LYS A 91 7.21 -8.18 18.27
C LYS A 91 8.50 -8.45 17.51
N ASN A 92 9.23 -9.52 17.87
CA ASN A 92 10.50 -9.85 17.24
C ASN A 92 10.31 -10.36 15.82
N ASP A 93 9.28 -11.16 15.58
CA ASP A 93 8.95 -11.69 14.24
C ASP A 93 8.59 -10.55 13.29
N LEU A 94 7.78 -9.59 13.78
CA LEU A 94 7.43 -8.40 13.02
C LEU A 94 8.65 -7.51 12.74
N LEU A 95 9.51 -7.29 13.72
CA LEU A 95 10.73 -6.52 13.57
C LEU A 95 11.67 -7.19 12.55
N ASP A 96 11.84 -8.49 12.62
CA ASP A 96 12.65 -9.25 11.66
C ASP A 96 12.05 -9.22 10.25
N CYS A 97 10.74 -9.31 10.12
CA CYS A 97 10.07 -9.11 8.85
C CYS A 97 10.38 -7.71 8.27
N MET A 98 10.21 -6.65 9.06
CA MET A 98 10.49 -5.27 8.63
C MET A 98 11.96 -5.06 8.26
N LYS A 99 12.92 -5.65 8.99
CA LYS A 99 14.36 -5.58 8.65
C LYS A 99 14.69 -6.21 7.30
N ASN A 100 13.96 -7.25 6.92
CA ASN A 100 14.23 -8.05 5.73
C ASN A 100 13.42 -7.65 4.48
N THR A 101 12.67 -6.55 4.51
CA THR A 101 11.88 -6.06 3.37
C THR A 101 12.56 -4.93 2.61
N GLN A 102 12.32 -4.80 1.30
CA GLN A 102 12.75 -3.68 0.45
C GLN A 102 11.81 -2.50 0.51
N ALA A 103 10.54 -2.78 0.71
CA ALA A 103 9.49 -1.79 0.79
C ALA A 103 8.60 -2.07 2.00
N VAL A 104 8.14 -1.02 2.63
CA VAL A 104 7.13 -1.08 3.68
C VAL A 104 5.91 -0.31 3.21
N ILE A 105 4.75 -0.96 3.23
CA ILE A 105 3.47 -0.35 2.96
C ILE A 105 2.76 -0.17 4.29
N VAL A 106 2.49 1.07 4.64
CA VAL A 106 1.71 1.43 5.83
C VAL A 106 0.27 1.68 5.37
N ALA A 107 -0.57 0.66 5.51
CA ALA A 107 -2.00 0.76 5.20
C ALA A 107 -2.71 1.59 6.28
N ILE A 108 -3.52 2.56 5.86
CA ILE A 108 -4.18 3.51 6.75
C ILE A 108 -5.68 3.48 6.47
N ASP A 109 -6.47 3.20 7.48
CA ASP A 109 -7.92 3.29 7.40
C ASP A 109 -8.34 4.77 7.45
N THR A 110 -8.72 5.32 6.29
CA THR A 110 -9.00 6.75 6.13
C THR A 110 -10.20 7.24 6.93
N PRO A 111 -11.32 6.50 7.05
CA PRO A 111 -12.41 6.88 7.95
C PRO A 111 -11.95 7.14 9.39
N HIS A 112 -11.09 6.29 9.94
CA HIS A 112 -10.59 6.48 11.31
C HIS A 112 -9.54 7.61 11.40
N LEU A 113 -8.85 7.91 10.31
CA LEU A 113 -7.90 9.04 10.22
C LEU A 113 -8.62 10.39 10.23
N ILE A 114 -9.76 10.51 9.54
CA ILE A 114 -10.42 11.80 9.24
C ILE A 114 -11.63 12.06 10.14
N GLU A 115 -12.52 11.06 10.26
CA GLU A 115 -13.79 11.24 10.94
C GLU A 115 -13.62 11.50 12.44
N GLU A 116 -14.58 12.21 13.05
CA GLU A 116 -14.54 12.61 14.46
C GLU A 116 -13.19 13.30 14.81
N ASN A 117 -12.66 14.10 13.90
CA ASN A 117 -11.37 14.78 14.02
C ASN A 117 -10.18 13.84 14.30
N GLY A 118 -10.23 12.59 13.77
CA GLY A 118 -9.18 11.59 13.93
C GLY A 118 -9.13 10.96 15.32
N ARG A 119 -10.21 11.07 16.13
CA ARG A 119 -10.28 10.52 17.49
C ARG A 119 -9.86 9.04 17.56
N PHE A 120 -10.18 8.27 16.52
CA PHE A 120 -9.94 6.82 16.50
C PHE A 120 -8.67 6.42 15.74
N ASN A 121 -7.94 7.39 15.19
CA ASN A 121 -6.78 7.14 14.33
C ASN A 121 -5.69 6.31 15.01
N GLU A 122 -5.25 6.70 16.20
CA GLU A 122 -4.18 5.97 16.90
C GLU A 122 -4.60 4.56 17.30
N TYR A 123 -5.87 4.34 17.66
CA TYR A 123 -6.39 3.04 18.04
C TYR A 123 -6.53 2.08 16.86
N ARG A 124 -6.86 2.59 15.67
CA ARG A 124 -7.09 1.78 14.47
C ARG A 124 -5.84 1.64 13.61
N ASN A 125 -5.11 2.72 13.41
CA ASN A 125 -3.96 2.79 12.51
C ASN A 125 -2.62 2.61 13.23
N PHE A 126 -2.59 2.58 14.57
CA PHE A 126 -1.39 2.37 15.38
C PHE A 126 -0.20 3.25 14.96
N CYS A 127 -0.46 4.50 14.57
CA CYS A 127 0.50 5.37 13.90
C CYS A 127 1.83 5.49 14.65
N ARG A 128 1.79 5.72 15.98
CA ARG A 128 2.99 5.83 16.80
C ARG A 128 3.73 4.50 16.88
N ARG A 129 3.03 3.39 17.11
CA ARG A 129 3.67 2.06 17.25
C ARG A 129 4.31 1.60 15.95
N THR A 130 3.61 1.75 14.84
CA THR A 130 4.16 1.49 13.51
C THR A 130 5.41 2.33 13.25
N GLY A 131 5.37 3.62 13.61
CA GLY A 131 6.52 4.51 13.51
C GLY A 131 7.72 4.05 14.32
N GLU A 132 7.52 3.69 15.58
CA GLU A 132 8.60 3.20 16.46
C GLU A 132 9.18 1.86 15.99
N MET A 133 8.32 0.90 15.61
CA MET A 133 8.79 -0.39 15.10
C MET A 133 9.62 -0.23 13.84
N LEU A 134 9.18 0.62 12.92
CA LEU A 134 9.91 0.87 11.69
C LEU A 134 11.24 1.59 11.96
N LYS A 135 11.28 2.58 12.86
CA LYS A 135 12.55 3.20 13.29
C LYS A 135 13.54 2.16 13.84
N MET A 136 13.08 1.27 14.73
CA MET A 136 13.94 0.20 15.28
C MET A 136 14.48 -0.70 14.16
N ALA A 137 13.64 -1.13 13.22
CA ALA A 137 14.07 -1.96 12.09
C ALA A 137 15.12 -1.25 11.21
N LEU A 138 14.95 0.05 10.97
CA LEU A 138 15.87 0.87 10.18
C LEU A 138 17.18 1.14 10.88
N GLU A 139 17.19 1.30 12.20
CA GLU A 139 18.40 1.47 13.03
C GLU A 139 19.28 0.21 13.05
N GLU A 140 18.65 -0.97 13.07
CA GLU A 140 19.37 -2.25 12.98
C GLU A 140 19.87 -2.55 11.55
N THR A 141 19.36 -1.85 10.54
CA THR A 141 19.76 -2.03 9.13
C THR A 141 20.22 -0.72 8.47
N PRO A 142 21.24 -0.03 9.03
CA PRO A 142 21.56 1.36 8.68
C PRO A 142 22.08 1.53 7.25
N ALA A 143 22.58 0.48 6.61
CA ALA A 143 23.06 0.53 5.23
C ALA A 143 21.95 0.29 4.20
N ALA A 144 20.76 -0.13 4.62
CA ALA A 144 19.69 -0.48 3.70
C ALA A 144 18.97 0.77 3.17
N ARG A 145 18.74 0.82 1.86
CA ARG A 145 17.79 1.72 1.24
C ARG A 145 16.39 1.11 1.33
N ARG A 146 15.36 1.94 1.49
CA ARG A 146 13.97 1.49 1.63
C ARG A 146 13.02 2.39 0.85
N LEU A 147 11.97 1.75 0.34
CA LEU A 147 10.76 2.42 -0.09
C LEU A 147 9.73 2.35 1.05
N ILE A 148 9.17 3.48 1.43
CA ILE A 148 8.14 3.57 2.46
C ILE A 148 6.92 4.25 1.86
N LEU A 149 5.81 3.53 1.79
CA LEU A 149 4.56 4.00 1.23
C LEU A 149 3.51 4.11 2.33
N PHE A 150 3.00 5.31 2.55
CA PHE A 150 1.78 5.53 3.31
C PHE A 150 0.60 5.41 2.37
N VAL A 151 -0.29 4.48 2.65
CA VAL A 151 -1.38 4.11 1.75
C VAL A 151 -2.73 4.29 2.46
N PRO A 152 -3.32 5.50 2.41
CA PRO A 152 -4.71 5.70 2.82
C PRO A 152 -5.64 4.84 1.96
N LEU A 153 -6.46 4.02 2.60
CA LEU A 153 -7.44 3.13 1.99
C LEU A 153 -8.84 3.67 2.21
N LYS A 154 -9.80 3.26 1.37
CA LYS A 154 -11.21 3.65 1.50
C LYS A 154 -11.41 5.16 1.35
N CYS A 155 -10.73 5.75 0.36
CA CYS A 155 -10.71 7.19 0.14
C CYS A 155 -11.87 7.71 -0.72
N GLU A 156 -12.82 6.87 -1.13
CA GLU A 156 -13.88 7.18 -2.09
C GLU A 156 -14.65 8.45 -1.73
N ARG A 157 -15.18 8.53 -0.51
CA ARG A 157 -15.95 9.69 -0.02
C ARG A 157 -15.12 10.98 -0.05
N TYR A 158 -13.86 10.88 0.37
CA TYR A 158 -12.98 12.05 0.52
C TYR A 158 -12.58 12.63 -0.84
N LEU A 159 -12.55 11.82 -1.89
CA LEU A 159 -12.41 12.32 -3.26
C LEU A 159 -13.68 13.09 -3.68
N ASN A 160 -14.86 12.50 -3.46
CA ASN A 160 -16.14 13.10 -3.84
C ASN A 160 -16.38 14.44 -3.09
N ASP A 161 -15.90 14.53 -1.85
CA ASP A 161 -15.98 15.73 -1.00
C ASP A 161 -14.82 16.72 -1.24
N GLU A 162 -13.94 16.49 -2.23
CA GLU A 162 -12.75 17.31 -2.52
C GLU A 162 -11.77 17.43 -1.34
N LYS A 163 -11.69 16.38 -0.49
CA LYS A 163 -10.90 16.36 0.75
C LYS A 163 -9.59 15.55 0.64
N MET A 164 -9.14 15.23 -0.55
CA MET A 164 -7.92 14.41 -0.71
C MET A 164 -6.66 15.08 -0.15
N GLU A 165 -6.59 16.41 -0.22
CA GLU A 165 -5.50 17.16 0.41
C GLU A 165 -5.54 17.05 1.94
N GLU A 166 -6.72 17.06 2.55
CA GLU A 166 -6.89 16.82 3.98
C GLU A 166 -6.41 15.42 4.37
N VAL A 167 -6.77 14.40 3.58
CA VAL A 167 -6.28 13.01 3.80
C VAL A 167 -4.76 12.97 3.76
N ARG A 168 -4.12 13.62 2.78
CA ARG A 168 -2.67 13.69 2.66
C ARG A 168 -2.04 14.35 3.89
N VAL A 169 -2.51 15.54 4.23
CA VAL A 169 -1.99 16.33 5.37
C VAL A 169 -2.15 15.56 6.68
N LYS A 170 -3.32 14.98 6.93
CA LYS A 170 -3.58 14.17 8.14
C LYS A 170 -2.72 12.92 8.20
N THR A 171 -2.43 12.28 7.07
CA THR A 171 -1.48 11.17 6.99
C THR A 171 -0.10 11.64 7.41
N GLU A 172 0.42 12.71 6.83
CA GLU A 172 1.75 13.24 7.16
C GLU A 172 1.84 13.71 8.63
N GLU A 173 0.81 14.35 9.16
CA GLU A 173 0.73 14.74 10.58
C GLU A 173 0.78 13.52 11.51
N SER A 174 0.02 12.47 11.20
CA SER A 174 -0.06 11.24 12.02
C SER A 174 1.27 10.50 12.10
N TYR A 175 2.07 10.56 11.05
CA TYR A 175 3.39 9.93 10.96
C TYR A 175 4.55 10.93 10.99
N ALA A 176 4.32 12.17 11.45
CA ALA A 176 5.30 13.26 11.40
C ALA A 176 6.63 12.93 12.08
N GLU A 177 6.63 12.17 13.17
CA GLU A 177 7.87 11.76 13.86
C GLU A 177 8.68 10.78 13.01
N LEU A 178 8.02 9.81 12.39
CA LEU A 178 8.66 8.87 11.47
C LEU A 178 9.18 9.60 10.23
N ILE A 179 8.39 10.45 9.61
CA ILE A 179 8.79 11.23 8.42
C ILE A 179 10.00 12.11 8.74
N ARG A 180 10.03 12.79 9.90
CA ARG A 180 11.19 13.56 10.34
C ARG A 180 12.44 12.71 10.58
N TYR A 181 12.27 11.48 11.11
CA TYR A 181 13.38 10.53 11.26
C TYR A 181 13.94 10.13 9.89
N LEU A 182 13.06 9.77 8.95
CA LEU A 182 13.44 9.39 7.59
C LEU A 182 14.15 10.55 6.85
N ALA A 183 13.69 11.78 7.02
CA ALA A 183 14.27 12.98 6.42
C ALA A 183 15.71 13.26 6.86
N ARG A 184 16.15 12.75 8.00
CA ARG A 184 17.57 12.86 8.43
C ARG A 184 18.54 12.12 7.51
N SER A 185 18.05 11.10 6.81
CA SER A 185 18.82 10.28 5.86
C SER A 185 18.33 10.50 4.45
N GLN A 186 18.53 11.70 3.91
CA GLN A 186 18.03 12.15 2.60
C GLN A 186 18.45 11.29 1.39
N THR A 187 19.33 10.33 1.56
CA THR A 187 19.85 9.48 0.47
C THR A 187 19.39 8.02 0.56
N LYS A 188 18.64 7.64 1.60
CA LYS A 188 18.35 6.23 1.88
C LYS A 188 16.88 5.84 1.69
N TYR A 189 15.96 6.76 1.95
CA TYR A 189 14.55 6.44 2.03
C TYR A 189 13.75 7.19 0.97
N GLU A 190 13.07 6.43 0.12
CA GLU A 190 12.00 6.94 -0.73
C GLU A 190 10.72 6.92 0.08
N VAL A 191 10.02 8.03 0.14
CA VAL A 191 8.79 8.16 0.95
C VAL A 191 7.70 8.77 0.11
N ALA A 192 6.54 8.12 0.03
CA ALA A 192 5.39 8.65 -0.66
C ALA A 192 4.08 8.37 0.08
N VAL A 193 3.09 9.21 -0.18
CA VAL A 193 1.69 8.99 0.20
C VAL A 193 0.91 8.68 -1.08
N THR A 194 0.18 7.56 -1.09
CA THR A 194 -0.59 7.14 -2.26
C THR A 194 -1.95 6.60 -1.84
N PRO A 195 -3.01 7.42 -1.94
CA PRO A 195 -4.35 6.99 -1.58
C PRO A 195 -4.91 5.97 -2.57
N ILE A 196 -5.71 5.03 -2.05
CA ILE A 196 -6.35 3.98 -2.82
C ILE A 196 -7.86 3.99 -2.58
N PHE A 197 -8.61 3.87 -3.65
CA PHE A 197 -10.06 3.63 -3.62
C PHE A 197 -10.28 2.12 -3.72
N THR A 198 -10.58 1.51 -2.58
CA THR A 198 -10.62 0.05 -2.47
C THR A 198 -11.93 -0.55 -2.97
N LEU A 199 -13.04 0.16 -2.80
CA LEU A 199 -14.39 -0.30 -3.11
C LEU A 199 -14.92 0.33 -4.41
N GLY A 200 -14.49 1.54 -4.75
CA GLY A 200 -14.88 2.26 -5.95
C GLY A 200 -16.31 2.78 -5.89
N GLY A 201 -17.31 1.93 -6.11
CA GLY A 201 -18.72 2.33 -6.14
C GLY A 201 -19.40 2.45 -4.78
N ALA A 202 -18.70 2.13 -3.69
CA ALA A 202 -19.20 2.30 -2.33
C ALA A 202 -18.29 3.25 -1.54
N GLU A 203 -18.86 4.05 -0.66
CA GLU A 203 -18.11 5.01 0.14
C GLU A 203 -18.49 4.93 1.62
N PHE A 204 -17.60 5.37 2.50
CA PHE A 204 -17.88 5.47 3.92
C PHE A 204 -19.03 6.45 4.16
N SER A 205 -20.00 6.04 4.99
CA SER A 205 -21.13 6.87 5.37
C SER A 205 -20.96 7.45 6.77
N HIS A 206 -20.90 6.59 7.77
CA HIS A 206 -20.76 6.97 9.18
C HIS A 206 -20.32 5.80 10.04
N PHE A 207 -19.90 6.07 11.28
CA PHE A 207 -19.78 5.05 12.31
C PHE A 207 -21.13 4.78 12.95
N GLU A 208 -21.42 3.51 13.29
CA GLU A 208 -22.68 3.13 13.94
C GLU A 208 -22.87 3.89 15.24
N ARG A 209 -24.08 4.43 15.44
CA ARG A 209 -24.44 5.19 16.63
C ARG A 209 -25.54 4.51 17.40
N ASP A 210 -25.53 4.65 18.72
CA ASP A 210 -26.64 4.25 19.56
C ASP A 210 -27.88 5.08 19.22
N LYS A 211 -29.02 4.41 19.07
CA LYS A 211 -30.27 5.05 18.65
C LYS A 211 -30.90 5.96 19.72
N GLN A 212 -30.54 5.74 20.99
CA GLN A 212 -31.11 6.51 22.10
C GLN A 212 -30.24 7.70 22.47
N THR A 213 -28.93 7.49 22.53
CA THR A 213 -27.97 8.54 22.93
C THR A 213 -27.40 9.32 21.77
N GLY A 214 -27.42 8.77 20.55
CA GLY A 214 -26.76 9.35 19.39
C GLY A 214 -25.23 9.21 19.39
N GLU A 215 -24.66 8.59 20.43
CA GLU A 215 -23.22 8.39 20.56
C GLU A 215 -22.73 7.25 19.67
N ILE A 216 -21.47 7.31 19.24
CA ILE A 216 -20.83 6.22 18.47
C ILE A 216 -20.70 5.02 19.40
N LYS A 217 -21.12 3.86 18.92
CA LYS A 217 -20.90 2.58 19.62
C LYS A 217 -19.42 2.23 19.54
N ILE A 218 -18.80 2.05 20.69
CA ILE A 218 -17.37 1.79 20.83
C ILE A 218 -17.16 0.34 21.28
N ASN A 219 -16.26 -0.35 20.59
CA ASN A 219 -15.71 -1.61 21.07
C ASN A 219 -14.81 -1.29 22.27
N GLU A 220 -15.15 -1.81 23.45
CA GLU A 220 -14.44 -1.52 24.71
C GLU A 220 -13.00 -2.07 24.73
N GLU A 221 -12.75 -3.16 24.02
CA GLU A 221 -11.43 -3.80 23.95
C GLU A 221 -10.45 -3.01 23.09
N TYR A 222 -10.91 -2.57 21.90
CA TYR A 222 -10.05 -1.90 20.91
C TYR A 222 -10.16 -0.38 20.93
N HIS A 223 -11.11 0.19 21.67
CA HIS A 223 -11.40 1.63 21.72
C HIS A 223 -11.69 2.25 20.33
N THR A 224 -12.20 1.45 19.42
CA THR A 224 -12.59 1.86 18.07
C THR A 224 -14.11 1.77 17.89
N PRO A 225 -14.71 2.45 16.91
CA PRO A 225 -16.10 2.22 16.55
C PRO A 225 -16.37 0.73 16.29
N GLU A 226 -17.47 0.20 16.81
CA GLU A 226 -17.86 -1.18 16.58
C GLU A 226 -18.03 -1.49 15.10
N LYS A 227 -18.68 -0.58 14.37
CA LYS A 227 -18.95 -0.75 12.94
C LYS A 227 -18.79 0.55 12.16
N ALA A 228 -18.18 0.39 10.99
CA ALA A 228 -18.20 1.39 9.94
C ALA A 228 -19.29 1.04 8.92
N VAL A 229 -20.16 1.98 8.64
CA VAL A 229 -21.26 1.83 7.68
C VAL A 229 -20.85 2.48 6.36
N TYR A 230 -21.02 1.74 5.28
CA TYR A 230 -20.77 2.20 3.91
C TYR A 230 -22.09 2.34 3.17
N CYS A 231 -22.13 3.19 2.16
CA CYS A 231 -23.28 3.39 1.31
C CYS A 231 -22.90 3.33 -0.18
N PHE A 232 -23.90 3.09 -1.00
CA PHE A 232 -23.78 3.19 -2.45
C PHE A 232 -24.41 4.53 -2.89
N PRO A 233 -23.60 5.53 -3.27
CA PRO A 233 -24.14 6.79 -3.80
C PRO A 233 -24.96 6.56 -5.06
N ASP A 234 -24.51 5.63 -5.90
CA ASP A 234 -25.21 5.18 -7.09
C ASP A 234 -25.52 3.68 -7.01
N ILE A 235 -26.79 3.37 -6.81
CA ILE A 235 -27.31 1.97 -6.73
C ILE A 235 -27.26 1.22 -8.05
N THR A 236 -26.97 1.88 -9.16
CA THR A 236 -26.79 1.23 -10.47
C THR A 236 -25.43 0.56 -10.61
N VAL A 237 -24.47 0.95 -9.79
CA VAL A 237 -23.15 0.30 -9.73
C VAL A 237 -23.30 -1.07 -9.06
N LYS A 238 -23.09 -2.13 -9.82
CA LYS A 238 -23.28 -3.53 -9.41
C LYS A 238 -21.98 -4.31 -9.21
N LYS A 239 -20.85 -3.63 -9.25
CA LYS A 239 -19.53 -4.24 -9.06
C LYS A 239 -18.58 -3.22 -8.43
N PRO A 240 -17.56 -3.69 -7.70
CA PRO A 240 -16.47 -2.82 -7.24
C PRO A 240 -15.75 -2.18 -8.43
N GLU A 241 -15.44 -0.91 -8.33
CA GLU A 241 -14.65 -0.15 -9.32
C GLU A 241 -13.45 0.52 -8.63
N PRO A 242 -12.55 -0.26 -8.03
CA PRO A 242 -11.41 0.27 -7.29
C PRO A 242 -10.48 1.06 -8.21
N LYS A 243 -9.86 2.12 -7.66
CA LYS A 243 -8.92 2.99 -8.38
C LYS A 243 -7.61 3.10 -7.64
N TYR A 244 -6.53 3.31 -8.39
CA TYR A 244 -5.18 3.54 -7.88
C TYR A 244 -4.58 2.35 -7.11
N CYS A 245 -5.18 1.16 -7.17
CA CYS A 245 -4.65 -0.03 -6.51
C CYS A 245 -3.31 -0.51 -7.11
N GLU A 246 -2.97 -0.07 -8.32
CA GLU A 246 -1.69 -0.35 -8.98
C GLU A 246 -0.54 0.52 -8.45
N GLN A 247 -0.84 1.65 -7.80
CA GLN A 247 0.16 2.64 -7.41
C GLN A 247 1.29 2.08 -6.55
N PRO A 248 1.06 1.26 -5.51
CA PRO A 248 2.15 0.67 -4.74
C PRO A 248 3.12 -0.15 -5.59
N ILE A 249 2.62 -0.86 -6.60
CA ILE A 249 3.46 -1.62 -7.55
C ILE A 249 4.24 -0.66 -8.46
N VAL A 250 3.63 0.43 -8.89
CA VAL A 250 4.32 1.43 -9.72
C VAL A 250 5.47 2.08 -8.96
N TYR A 251 5.26 2.46 -7.69
CA TYR A 251 6.33 2.95 -6.82
C TYR A 251 7.44 1.92 -6.64
N LEU A 252 7.07 0.67 -6.36
CA LEU A 252 8.03 -0.42 -6.20
C LEU A 252 8.86 -0.62 -7.47
N LEU A 253 8.23 -0.64 -8.64
CA LEU A 253 8.92 -0.76 -9.92
C LEU A 253 9.87 0.41 -10.17
N ALA A 254 9.42 1.64 -9.95
CA ALA A 254 10.26 2.82 -10.08
C ALA A 254 11.49 2.74 -9.16
N TYR A 255 11.26 2.36 -7.91
CA TYR A 255 12.30 2.17 -6.91
C TYR A 255 13.32 1.11 -7.35
N LEU A 256 12.88 -0.05 -7.78
CA LEU A 256 13.75 -1.13 -8.25
C LEU A 256 14.53 -0.74 -9.51
N MET A 257 13.89 -0.04 -10.46
CA MET A 257 14.54 0.45 -11.66
C MET A 257 15.59 1.54 -11.36
N GLN A 258 15.39 2.37 -10.36
CA GLN A 258 16.37 3.36 -9.93
C GLN A 258 17.55 2.69 -9.21
N LEU A 259 17.28 1.76 -8.29
CA LEU A 259 18.35 0.97 -7.64
C LEU A 259 19.25 0.29 -8.66
N ALA A 260 18.66 -0.30 -9.70
CA ALA A 260 19.41 -0.95 -10.77
C ALA A 260 20.26 0.01 -11.61
N GLY A 261 19.82 1.26 -11.77
CA GLY A 261 20.51 2.28 -12.58
C GLY A 261 21.61 3.05 -11.84
N ASP A 262 21.65 3.00 -10.52
CA ASP A 262 22.63 3.77 -9.73
C ASP A 262 23.96 3.03 -9.59
N LYS A 263 24.88 3.33 -10.50
CA LYS A 263 26.24 2.76 -10.52
C LYS A 263 27.05 3.05 -9.23
N LYS A 264 26.76 4.13 -8.51
CA LYS A 264 27.43 4.45 -7.24
C LYS A 264 26.91 3.56 -6.12
N SER A 265 25.62 3.22 -6.13
CA SER A 265 25.00 2.26 -5.23
C SER A 265 25.67 0.89 -5.34
N ASN A 266 25.97 0.44 -6.56
CA ASN A 266 26.57 -0.87 -6.81
C ASN A 266 27.98 -1.03 -6.23
N GLN A 267 28.72 0.04 -5.98
CA GLN A 267 30.06 -0.01 -5.36
C GLN A 267 30.03 -0.15 -3.83
N TYR A 268 28.99 0.43 -3.19
CA TYR A 268 28.84 0.37 -1.73
C TYR A 268 28.03 -0.85 -1.26
N ASP A 269 27.16 -1.39 -2.11
CA ASP A 269 26.20 -2.43 -1.78
C ASP A 269 26.65 -3.86 -2.13
N THR A 270 27.86 -4.07 -2.69
CA THR A 270 28.37 -5.42 -2.99
C THR A 270 28.53 -6.31 -1.76
N VAL A 271 28.49 -5.71 -0.57
CA VAL A 271 28.56 -6.41 0.73
C VAL A 271 27.16 -6.65 1.32
N ASN A 272 26.12 -5.97 0.82
CA ASN A 272 24.77 -5.98 1.40
C ASN A 272 23.80 -6.78 0.51
N ILE A 273 22.91 -7.56 1.14
CA ILE A 273 21.84 -8.35 0.47
C ILE A 273 21.06 -7.50 -0.56
N TRP A 274 20.90 -6.22 -0.30
CA TRP A 274 20.14 -5.25 -1.10
C TRP A 274 20.81 -4.83 -2.41
N GLY A 275 22.12 -4.67 -2.40
CA GLY A 275 22.87 -4.41 -3.63
C GLY A 275 22.83 -5.61 -4.57
N LYS A 276 22.87 -6.83 -4.01
CA LYS A 276 22.69 -8.07 -4.77
C LYS A 276 21.31 -8.16 -5.42
N PHE A 277 20.26 -7.62 -4.78
CA PHE A 277 18.93 -7.62 -5.36
C PHE A 277 18.80 -6.65 -6.54
N GLY A 278 19.28 -5.42 -6.41
CA GLY A 278 19.30 -4.43 -7.50
C GLY A 278 20.07 -4.95 -8.72
N ILE A 279 21.23 -5.59 -8.50
CA ILE A 279 22.02 -6.24 -9.56
C ILE A 279 21.21 -7.37 -10.22
N ARG A 280 20.59 -8.25 -9.45
CA ARG A 280 19.77 -9.34 -10.00
C ARG A 280 18.55 -8.82 -10.75
N PHE A 281 17.93 -7.74 -10.29
CA PHE A 281 16.83 -7.10 -11.01
C PHE A 281 17.32 -6.54 -12.35
N GLN A 282 18.44 -5.83 -12.36
CA GLN A 282 19.03 -5.30 -13.58
C GLN A 282 19.44 -6.42 -14.55
N GLU A 283 20.10 -7.45 -14.07
CA GLU A 283 20.50 -8.62 -14.87
C GLU A 283 19.26 -9.29 -15.47
N TRP A 284 18.25 -9.56 -14.67
CA TRP A 284 17.00 -10.14 -15.16
C TRP A 284 16.36 -9.27 -16.25
N PHE A 285 16.29 -7.95 -16.03
CA PHE A 285 15.69 -7.02 -16.97
C PHE A 285 16.49 -6.98 -18.29
N LEU A 286 17.81 -6.85 -18.22
CA LEU A 286 18.70 -6.78 -19.39
C LEU A 286 18.78 -8.11 -20.14
N HIS A 287 18.64 -9.24 -19.45
CA HIS A 287 18.53 -10.53 -20.12
C HIS A 287 17.16 -10.76 -20.77
N THR A 288 16.15 -10.05 -20.31
CA THR A 288 14.77 -10.22 -20.79
C THR A 288 14.43 -9.29 -21.93
N ILE A 289 14.93 -8.06 -21.90
CA ILE A 289 14.71 -7.03 -22.94
C ILE A 289 16.01 -6.30 -23.27
N SER A 290 16.01 -5.61 -24.42
CA SER A 290 17.15 -4.78 -24.82
C SER A 290 17.35 -3.58 -23.88
N ALA A 291 18.56 -3.02 -23.83
CA ALA A 291 18.84 -1.82 -23.03
C ALA A 291 17.94 -0.62 -23.42
N SER A 292 17.61 -0.49 -24.72
CA SER A 292 16.70 0.56 -25.19
C SER A 292 15.26 0.34 -24.70
N ASP A 293 14.78 -0.90 -24.70
CA ASP A 293 13.46 -1.25 -24.17
C ASP A 293 13.40 -1.00 -22.65
N TYR A 294 14.47 -1.33 -21.92
CA TYR A 294 14.56 -1.03 -20.50
C TYR A 294 14.40 0.47 -20.22
N LEU A 295 15.14 1.31 -20.94
CA LEU A 295 15.05 2.77 -20.77
C LEU A 295 13.66 3.29 -21.12
N THR A 296 13.03 2.73 -22.13
CA THR A 296 11.65 3.07 -22.51
C THR A 296 10.67 2.70 -21.40
N GLN A 297 10.72 1.46 -20.89
CA GLN A 297 9.85 1.03 -19.79
C GLN A 297 10.06 1.87 -18.53
N LYS A 298 11.33 2.13 -18.18
CA LYS A 298 11.69 2.99 -17.05
C LYS A 298 11.11 4.39 -17.21
N SER A 299 11.24 4.99 -18.41
CA SER A 299 10.69 6.32 -18.68
C SER A 299 9.17 6.36 -18.48
N VAL A 300 8.44 5.34 -18.94
CA VAL A 300 6.98 5.25 -18.77
C VAL A 300 6.61 5.17 -17.30
N VAL A 301 7.27 4.30 -16.52
CA VAL A 301 7.02 4.16 -15.08
C VAL A 301 7.30 5.49 -14.35
N LEU A 302 8.45 6.13 -14.62
CA LEU A 302 8.80 7.40 -13.99
C LEU A 302 7.89 8.55 -14.40
N GLN A 303 7.44 8.59 -15.66
CA GLN A 303 6.47 9.60 -16.12
C GLN A 303 5.13 9.45 -15.40
N ARG A 304 4.72 8.22 -15.08
CA ARG A 304 3.51 7.97 -14.31
C ARG A 304 3.58 8.61 -12.93
N LEU A 305 4.72 8.48 -12.24
CA LEU A 305 4.94 9.09 -10.92
C LEU A 305 4.99 10.63 -10.94
N LYS A 306 5.25 11.24 -12.08
CA LYS A 306 5.28 12.71 -12.22
C LYS A 306 3.88 13.34 -12.36
N LYS A 307 2.88 12.56 -12.68
CA LYS A 307 1.49 13.00 -12.77
C LYS A 307 0.85 13.03 -11.38
N GLN A 308 1.12 14.08 -10.62
CA GLN A 308 0.60 14.26 -9.26
C GLN A 308 -0.93 14.30 -9.21
N ASP A 309 -1.60 14.66 -10.31
CA ASP A 309 -3.06 14.74 -10.43
C ASP A 309 -3.76 13.37 -10.25
N ASP A 310 -3.01 12.27 -10.33
CA ASP A 310 -3.52 10.90 -10.21
C ASP A 310 -3.33 10.30 -8.79
N GLY A 311 -3.24 11.13 -7.75
CA GLY A 311 -3.11 10.68 -6.36
C GLY A 311 -1.67 10.35 -5.92
N TYR A 312 -0.64 10.56 -6.76
CA TYR A 312 0.75 10.38 -6.37
C TYR A 312 1.29 11.60 -5.62
N HIS A 313 1.79 11.38 -4.41
CA HIS A 313 2.48 12.42 -3.65
C HIS A 313 3.81 11.92 -3.08
N ILE A 314 4.91 12.45 -3.58
CA ILE A 314 6.25 12.08 -3.14
C ILE A 314 6.68 13.02 -2.02
N VAL A 315 6.87 12.48 -0.81
CA VAL A 315 7.32 13.23 0.37
C VAL A 315 8.84 13.38 0.37
N GLN A 316 9.56 12.32 0.00
CA GLN A 316 11.03 12.31 -0.07
C GLN A 316 11.49 11.47 -1.25
N ASN A 317 12.36 12.03 -2.10
CA ASN A 317 12.77 11.43 -3.37
C ASN A 317 14.30 11.53 -3.60
N PRO A 318 15.13 10.81 -2.82
CA PRO A 318 16.58 10.81 -3.01
C PRO A 318 17.02 10.22 -4.35
N MET A 319 16.24 9.32 -4.93
CA MET A 319 16.55 8.70 -6.22
C MET A 319 16.07 9.51 -7.42
N LYS A 320 15.39 10.62 -7.20
CA LYS A 320 14.92 11.55 -8.26
C LYS A 320 14.05 10.83 -9.30
N PHE A 321 12.95 10.27 -8.85
CA PHE A 321 11.94 9.67 -9.75
C PHE A 321 11.46 10.65 -10.81
#